data_28afa5823eac66a55359520c4b6d8cb0
#
_entry.id   28afa5823eac66a55359520c4b6d8cb0
#
_cell.length_a   1.000
_cell.length_b   1.000
_cell.length_c   1.000
_cell.angle_alpha   90.00
_cell.angle_beta   90.00
_cell.angle_gamma   90.00
#
_symmetry.space_group_name_H-M   'P 1'
#
loop_
_entity.id
_entity.type
_entity.pdbx_description
1 polymer ?
#
loop_
_entity_poly.entity_id
_entity_poly.type
_entity_poly.pdbx_seq_one_letter_code
_entity_poly.pdbx_strand_id
1 'polypeptide(L)'
;MTTRNTLAGLLLARGADSWGDERERAVMLEAYAYVFLLATYLLWTVGAVIAWFIPAWVIVVLFLAFLFPSLEWQRYTGARDVDANALAYTGGSLRRSMLAGVYFAACALSMWAAAALQWVPESNFALRGGLIGGVCGGAA
;
A
#
# COMPACT_ATOMS: atom_id res chain seq x y z
N MET A 1 8.85 -27.00 -9.13
CA MET A 1 7.60 -26.32 -8.73
C MET A 1 7.83 -25.79 -7.33
N THR A 2 8.00 -24.49 -7.20
CA THR A 2 8.34 -23.85 -5.92
C THR A 2 7.09 -23.72 -5.04
N THR A 3 7.22 -23.95 -3.75
CA THR A 3 6.20 -23.84 -2.68
C THR A 3 5.34 -22.56 -2.74
N ARG A 4 5.84 -21.52 -3.38
CA ARG A 4 5.18 -20.22 -3.62
C ARG A 4 4.00 -20.26 -4.60
N ASN A 5 4.08 -21.12 -5.62
CA ASN A 5 2.97 -21.32 -6.54
C ASN A 5 1.80 -22.07 -5.89
N THR A 6 2.08 -22.79 -4.80
CA THR A 6 1.08 -23.54 -4.03
C THR A 6 0.19 -22.61 -3.21
N LEU A 7 0.75 -21.54 -2.61
CA LEU A 7 0.01 -20.58 -1.79
C LEU A 7 -0.92 -19.70 -2.66
N ALA A 8 -0.42 -19.18 -3.78
CA ALA A 8 -1.23 -18.45 -4.74
C ALA A 8 -2.30 -19.35 -5.38
N GLY A 9 -1.97 -20.63 -5.66
CA GLY A 9 -2.92 -21.61 -6.16
C GLY A 9 -4.01 -21.95 -5.16
N LEU A 10 -3.68 -22.03 -3.88
CA LEU A 10 -4.62 -22.28 -2.80
C LEU A 10 -5.53 -21.08 -2.54
N LEU A 11 -4.97 -19.89 -2.50
CA LEU A 11 -5.74 -18.64 -2.28
C LEU A 11 -6.63 -18.27 -3.46
N LEU A 12 -6.19 -18.58 -4.68
CA LEU A 12 -6.97 -18.28 -5.90
C LEU A 12 -7.87 -19.44 -6.33
N ALA A 13 -7.95 -20.54 -5.55
CA ALA A 13 -8.74 -21.74 -5.85
C ALA A 13 -8.59 -22.21 -7.32
N ARG A 14 -7.37 -22.11 -7.88
CA ARG A 14 -7.10 -22.49 -9.26
C ARG A 14 -7.38 -23.99 -9.46
N GLY A 15 -8.43 -24.29 -10.17
CA GLY A 15 -8.83 -25.66 -10.51
C GLY A 15 -10.19 -26.07 -9.94
N ALA A 16 -10.91 -25.20 -9.24
CA ALA A 16 -12.29 -25.46 -8.93
C ALA A 16 -13.14 -25.22 -10.19
N ASP A 17 -13.74 -26.26 -10.72
CA ASP A 17 -14.72 -26.21 -11.82
C ASP A 17 -15.97 -25.38 -11.45
N SER A 18 -15.99 -24.84 -10.23
CA SER A 18 -17.08 -24.07 -9.62
C SER A 18 -17.06 -22.55 -9.87
N TRP A 19 -16.15 -22.06 -10.71
CA TRP A 19 -16.04 -20.61 -10.96
C TRP A 19 -17.04 -20.08 -12.00
N GLY A 20 -18.15 -20.75 -12.24
CA GLY A 20 -19.20 -20.26 -13.12
C GLY A 20 -18.78 -20.02 -14.59
N ASP A 21 -19.58 -19.26 -15.30
CA ASP A 21 -19.31 -18.81 -16.66
C ASP A 21 -18.15 -17.78 -16.68
N GLU A 22 -17.47 -17.64 -17.82
CA GLU A 22 -16.34 -16.72 -18.04
C GLU A 22 -16.72 -15.26 -17.68
N ARG A 23 -17.96 -14.87 -17.91
CA ARG A 23 -18.50 -13.58 -17.51
C ARG A 23 -18.56 -13.40 -15.99
N GLU A 24 -19.03 -14.40 -15.27
CA GLU A 24 -19.10 -14.36 -13.80
C GLU A 24 -17.70 -14.27 -13.19
N ARG A 25 -16.76 -15.01 -13.76
CA ARG A 25 -15.35 -14.95 -13.36
C ARG A 25 -14.76 -13.56 -13.59
N ALA A 26 -15.04 -12.92 -14.72
CA ALA A 26 -14.56 -11.56 -15.00
C ALA A 26 -15.11 -10.56 -14.00
N VAL A 27 -16.41 -10.60 -13.69
CA VAL A 27 -17.06 -9.74 -12.69
C VAL A 27 -16.47 -9.95 -11.29
N MET A 28 -16.23 -11.20 -10.91
CA MET A 28 -15.62 -11.51 -9.60
C MET A 28 -14.20 -10.97 -9.50
N LEU A 29 -13.38 -11.10 -10.55
CA LEU A 29 -12.03 -10.55 -10.56
C LEU A 29 -12.03 -9.02 -10.49
N GLU A 30 -12.95 -8.36 -11.19
CA GLU A 30 -13.15 -6.91 -11.12
C GLU A 30 -13.56 -6.47 -9.70
N ALA A 31 -14.51 -7.20 -9.08
CA ALA A 31 -14.93 -6.95 -7.71
C ALA A 31 -13.78 -7.10 -6.71
N TYR A 32 -12.95 -8.15 -6.84
CA TYR A 32 -11.77 -8.33 -6.01
C TYR A 32 -10.76 -7.19 -6.18
N ALA A 33 -10.50 -6.76 -7.42
CA ALA A 33 -9.61 -5.64 -7.69
C ALA A 33 -10.14 -4.34 -7.06
N TYR A 34 -11.45 -4.07 -7.19
CA TYR A 34 -12.08 -2.91 -6.59
C TYR A 34 -12.00 -2.92 -5.05
N VAL A 35 -12.38 -4.04 -4.42
CA VAL A 35 -12.33 -4.19 -2.96
C VAL A 35 -10.90 -4.09 -2.44
N PHE A 36 -9.92 -4.68 -3.15
CA PHE A 36 -8.51 -4.58 -2.80
C PHE A 36 -8.02 -3.13 -2.81
N LEU A 37 -8.35 -2.36 -3.86
CA LEU A 37 -8.01 -0.95 -3.92
C LEU A 37 -8.67 -0.16 -2.79
N LEU A 38 -9.95 -0.35 -2.57
CA LEU A 38 -10.67 0.32 -1.48
C LEU A 38 -10.06 0.00 -0.11
N ALA A 39 -9.78 -1.27 0.16
CA ALA A 39 -9.14 -1.70 1.39
C ALA A 39 -7.74 -1.07 1.56
N THR A 40 -6.97 -0.97 0.48
CA THR A 40 -5.65 -0.34 0.49
C THR A 40 -5.75 1.13 0.91
N TYR A 41 -6.65 1.91 0.29
CA TYR A 41 -6.87 3.32 0.67
C TYR A 41 -7.31 3.44 2.13
N LEU A 42 -8.25 2.62 2.58
CA LEU A 42 -8.73 2.64 3.96
C LEU A 42 -7.61 2.30 4.96
N LEU A 43 -6.83 1.26 4.70
CA LEU A 43 -5.73 0.85 5.58
C LEU A 43 -4.67 1.94 5.71
N TRP A 44 -4.28 2.58 4.61
CA TRP A 44 -3.32 3.68 4.65
C TRP A 44 -3.87 4.89 5.39
N THR A 45 -5.14 5.26 5.19
CA THR A 45 -5.79 6.35 5.93
C THR A 45 -5.82 6.06 7.42
N VAL A 46 -6.32 4.88 7.79
CA VAL A 46 -6.41 4.45 9.20
C VAL A 46 -5.02 4.38 9.83
N GLY A 47 -4.04 3.83 9.12
CA GLY A 47 -2.65 3.78 9.56
C GLY A 47 -2.07 5.16 9.83
N ALA A 48 -2.29 6.11 8.91
CA ALA A 48 -1.82 7.49 9.06
C ALA A 48 -2.44 8.21 10.27
N VAL A 49 -3.72 7.96 10.56
CA VAL A 49 -4.42 8.54 11.72
C VAL A 49 -3.98 7.86 13.02
N ILE A 50 -3.98 6.52 13.08
CA ILE A 50 -3.67 5.77 14.28
C ILE A 50 -2.20 5.95 14.69
N ALA A 51 -1.30 6.20 13.75
CA ALA A 51 0.12 6.41 14.02
C ALA A 51 0.38 7.51 15.08
N TRP A 52 -0.51 8.48 15.22
CA TRP A 52 -0.38 9.54 16.20
C TRP A 52 -0.73 9.12 17.66
N PHE A 53 -1.32 7.94 17.81
CA PHE A 53 -1.84 7.44 19.10
C PHE A 53 -1.13 6.17 19.59
N ILE A 54 -0.29 5.55 18.76
CA ILE A 54 0.38 4.29 19.05
C ILE A 54 1.90 4.47 19.18
N PRO A 55 2.61 3.57 19.89
CA PRO A 55 4.07 3.63 20.02
C PRO A 55 4.79 3.51 18.67
N ALA A 56 5.92 4.20 18.54
CA ALA A 56 6.71 4.28 17.29
C ALA A 56 7.09 2.91 16.70
N TRP A 57 7.42 1.92 17.53
CA TRP A 57 7.76 0.58 17.04
C TRP A 57 6.58 -0.12 16.35
N VAL A 58 5.34 0.12 16.83
CA VAL A 58 4.11 -0.39 16.21
C VAL A 58 3.90 0.26 14.85
N ILE A 59 4.19 1.56 14.71
CA ILE A 59 4.11 2.28 13.44
C ILE A 59 5.02 1.63 12.40
N VAL A 60 6.26 1.29 12.78
CA VAL A 60 7.21 0.61 11.88
C VAL A 60 6.67 -0.74 11.42
N VAL A 61 6.12 -1.54 12.35
CA VAL A 61 5.54 -2.85 12.01
C VAL A 61 4.35 -2.69 11.05
N LEU A 62 3.45 -1.75 11.33
CA LEU A 62 2.30 -1.45 10.46
C LEU A 62 2.74 -0.99 9.07
N PHE A 63 3.74 -0.11 9.01
CA PHE A 63 4.27 0.38 7.75
C PHE A 63 4.84 -0.75 6.90
N LEU A 64 5.62 -1.65 7.50
CA LEU A 64 6.14 -2.84 6.82
C LEU A 64 5.01 -3.78 6.36
N ALA A 65 3.98 -3.96 7.19
CA ALA A 65 2.81 -4.76 6.83
C ALA A 65 2.05 -4.18 5.63
N PHE A 66 1.97 -2.85 5.50
CA PHE A 66 1.34 -2.18 4.36
C PHE A 66 2.18 -2.26 3.08
N LEU A 67 3.50 -2.29 3.21
CA LEU A 67 4.40 -2.46 2.06
C LEU A 67 4.40 -3.89 1.52
N PHE A 68 4.20 -4.89 2.37
CA PHE A 68 4.30 -6.29 2.00
C PHE A 68 3.41 -6.69 0.81
N PRO A 69 2.10 -6.35 0.77
CA PRO A 69 1.25 -6.66 -0.39
C PRO A 69 1.74 -6.04 -1.69
N SER A 70 2.28 -4.82 -1.63
CA SER A 70 2.82 -4.12 -2.82
C SER A 70 4.08 -4.80 -3.35
N LEU A 71 4.96 -5.25 -2.47
CA LEU A 71 6.16 -6.00 -2.84
C LEU A 71 5.80 -7.36 -3.44
N GLU A 72 4.84 -8.07 -2.83
CA GLU A 72 4.42 -9.39 -3.33
C GLU A 72 3.69 -9.25 -4.68
N TRP A 73 2.92 -8.18 -4.89
CA TRP A 73 2.30 -7.88 -6.17
C TRP A 73 3.34 -7.67 -7.28
N GLN A 74 4.37 -6.86 -7.04
CA GLN A 74 5.46 -6.65 -8.00
C GLN A 74 6.21 -7.96 -8.31
N ARG A 75 6.47 -8.77 -7.28
CA ARG A 75 7.12 -10.09 -7.47
C ARG A 75 6.25 -11.05 -8.26
N TYR A 76 4.95 -11.05 -8.01
CA TYR A 76 4.00 -11.93 -8.68
C TYR A 76 3.85 -11.58 -10.16
N THR A 77 3.76 -10.30 -10.50
CA THR A 77 3.65 -9.81 -11.87
C THR A 77 4.97 -9.98 -12.63
N GLY A 78 6.10 -9.63 -12.03
CA GLY A 78 7.42 -9.82 -12.62
C GLY A 78 7.75 -11.28 -12.92
N ALA A 79 7.30 -12.22 -12.06
CA ALA A 79 7.47 -13.66 -12.32
C ALA A 79 6.65 -14.18 -13.53
N ARG A 80 5.80 -13.34 -14.13
CA ARG A 80 4.96 -13.65 -15.30
C ARG A 80 5.27 -12.77 -16.49
N ASP A 81 6.42 -12.08 -16.47
CA ASP A 81 6.85 -11.15 -17.52
C ASP A 81 5.81 -10.03 -17.79
N VAL A 82 5.03 -9.68 -16.74
CA VAL A 82 4.05 -8.58 -16.82
C VAL A 82 4.65 -7.36 -16.14
N ASP A 83 4.92 -6.30 -16.91
CA ASP A 83 5.31 -5.01 -16.36
C ASP A 83 4.07 -4.28 -15.82
N ALA A 84 3.82 -4.51 -14.52
CA ALA A 84 2.69 -3.92 -13.83
C ALA A 84 2.77 -2.38 -13.77
N ASN A 85 3.99 -1.83 -13.74
CA ASN A 85 4.19 -0.37 -13.74
C ASN A 85 3.82 0.22 -15.10
N ALA A 86 4.31 -0.39 -16.19
CA ALA A 86 3.94 0.05 -17.53
C ALA A 86 2.42 0.01 -17.74
N LEU A 87 1.74 -1.06 -17.31
CA LEU A 87 0.29 -1.18 -17.41
C LEU A 87 -0.45 -0.14 -16.56
N ALA A 88 0.01 0.15 -15.35
CA ALA A 88 -0.58 1.18 -14.51
C ALA A 88 -0.48 2.58 -15.12
N TYR A 89 0.61 2.89 -15.83
CA TYR A 89 0.82 4.18 -16.48
C TYR A 89 0.17 4.27 -17.86
N THR A 90 0.08 3.17 -18.61
CA THR A 90 -0.52 3.17 -19.95
C THR A 90 -2.04 3.01 -19.94
N GLY A 91 -2.60 2.33 -18.95
CA GLY A 91 -4.04 2.08 -18.82
C GLY A 91 -4.82 3.15 -18.07
N GLY A 92 -4.16 4.06 -17.33
CA GLY A 92 -4.78 5.09 -16.52
C GLY A 92 -4.44 6.50 -16.97
N SER A 93 -5.24 7.49 -16.59
CA SER A 93 -4.82 8.87 -16.77
C SER A 93 -3.64 9.17 -15.82
N LEU A 94 -2.57 9.76 -16.36
CA LEU A 94 -1.39 10.20 -15.59
C LEU A 94 -1.80 10.96 -14.31
N ARG A 95 -2.84 11.80 -14.41
CA ARG A 95 -3.39 12.56 -13.27
C ARG A 95 -3.86 11.64 -12.13
N ARG A 96 -4.53 10.52 -12.43
CA ARG A 96 -5.00 9.58 -11.40
C ARG A 96 -3.83 8.89 -10.70
N SER A 97 -2.82 8.47 -11.45
CA SER A 97 -1.62 7.85 -10.89
C SER A 97 -0.84 8.82 -10.01
N MET A 98 -0.71 10.08 -10.43
CA MET A 98 -0.07 11.12 -9.63
C MET A 98 -0.84 11.39 -8.34
N LEU A 99 -2.17 11.54 -8.40
CA LEU A 99 -3.00 11.75 -7.21
C LEU A 99 -2.90 10.58 -6.22
N ALA A 100 -2.92 9.35 -6.70
CA ALA A 100 -2.72 8.17 -5.86
C ALA A 100 -1.33 8.17 -5.23
N GLY A 101 -0.29 8.49 -6.00
CA GLY A 101 1.09 8.60 -5.49
C GLY A 101 1.24 9.64 -4.39
N VAL A 102 0.70 10.85 -4.61
CA VAL A 102 0.69 11.94 -3.61
C VAL A 102 -0.07 11.51 -2.35
N TYR A 103 -1.21 10.87 -2.51
CA TYR A 103 -1.99 10.38 -1.37
C TYR A 103 -1.23 9.37 -0.51
N PHE A 104 -0.64 8.32 -1.11
CA PHE A 104 0.13 7.33 -0.37
C PHE A 104 1.41 7.92 0.24
N ALA A 105 2.07 8.84 -0.46
CA ALA A 105 3.21 9.57 0.07
C ALA A 105 2.83 10.39 1.30
N ALA A 106 1.70 11.11 1.27
CA ALA A 106 1.20 11.87 2.40
C ALA A 106 0.88 10.99 3.62
N CYS A 107 0.23 9.83 3.42
CA CYS A 107 -0.03 8.87 4.48
C CYS A 107 1.29 8.32 5.08
N ALA A 108 2.24 7.93 4.23
CA ALA A 108 3.54 7.44 4.67
C ALA A 108 4.32 8.50 5.45
N LEU A 109 4.37 9.73 4.97
CA LEU A 109 5.00 10.85 5.65
C LEU A 109 4.35 11.14 7.00
N SER A 110 3.02 11.08 7.10
CA SER A 110 2.30 11.22 8.36
C SER A 110 2.72 10.15 9.38
N MET A 111 2.78 8.89 8.96
CA MET A 111 3.23 7.79 9.82
C MET A 111 4.68 7.98 10.29
N TRP A 112 5.59 8.33 9.38
CA TRP A 112 6.98 8.57 9.71
C TRP A 112 7.18 9.79 10.60
N ALA A 113 6.42 10.88 10.38
CA ALA A 113 6.45 12.05 11.24
C ALA A 113 6.00 11.70 12.67
N ALA A 114 4.91 10.93 12.81
CA ALA A 114 4.44 10.47 14.12
C ALA A 114 5.50 9.61 14.84
N ALA A 115 6.17 8.69 14.13
CA ALA A 115 7.23 7.89 14.71
C ALA A 115 8.46 8.73 15.09
N ALA A 116 8.91 9.62 14.20
CA ALA A 116 10.07 10.46 14.41
C ALA A 116 9.89 11.42 15.60
N LEU A 117 8.71 12.00 15.76
CA LEU A 117 8.40 12.88 16.89
C LEU A 117 8.43 12.17 18.24
N GLN A 118 8.15 10.87 18.28
CA GLN A 118 8.27 10.07 19.50
C GLN A 118 9.73 9.73 19.84
N TRP A 119 10.61 9.63 18.85
CA TRP A 119 12.03 9.33 19.05
C TRP A 119 12.88 10.57 19.35
N VAL A 120 12.42 11.76 18.95
CA VAL A 120 13.13 13.01 19.20
C VAL A 120 12.80 13.51 20.61
N PRO A 121 13.81 13.72 21.48
CA PRO A 121 13.61 14.26 22.82
C PRO A 121 12.89 15.61 22.80
N GLU A 122 12.06 15.86 23.80
CA GLU A 122 11.28 17.11 23.88
C GLU A 122 12.15 18.37 23.94
N SER A 123 13.37 18.23 24.48
CA SER A 123 14.36 19.32 24.55
C SER A 123 14.90 19.77 23.20
N ASN A 124 14.68 19.00 22.13
CA ASN A 124 15.26 19.28 20.81
C ASN A 124 14.23 19.95 19.87
N PHE A 125 13.80 21.17 20.23
CA PHE A 125 12.79 21.95 19.51
C PHE A 125 13.13 22.20 18.03
N ALA A 126 14.43 22.35 17.71
CA ALA A 126 14.87 22.60 16.33
C ALA A 126 14.62 21.38 15.42
N LEU A 127 14.94 20.16 15.89
CA LEU A 127 14.67 18.93 15.15
C LEU A 127 13.17 18.65 15.04
N ARG A 128 12.40 18.84 16.09
CA ARG A 128 10.94 18.68 16.05
C ARG A 128 10.29 19.66 15.07
N GLY A 129 10.68 20.93 15.12
CA GLY A 129 10.20 21.97 14.18
C GLY A 129 10.58 21.65 12.74
N GLY A 130 11.81 21.16 12.49
CA GLY A 130 12.28 20.74 11.20
C GLY A 130 11.50 19.54 10.62
N LEU A 131 11.17 18.55 11.45
CA LEU A 131 10.38 17.39 11.04
C LEU A 131 8.94 17.78 10.67
N ILE A 132 8.29 18.61 11.50
CA ILE A 132 6.93 19.10 11.23
C ILE A 132 6.92 19.99 9.98
N GLY A 133 7.88 20.91 9.86
CA GLY A 133 8.02 21.78 8.71
C GLY A 133 8.34 21.03 7.42
N GLY A 134 9.19 19.99 7.49
CA GLY A 134 9.51 19.13 6.35
C GLY A 134 8.32 18.33 5.84
N VAL A 135 7.47 17.82 6.74
CA VAL A 135 6.24 17.11 6.38
C VAL A 135 5.21 18.07 5.76
N CYS A 136 5.04 19.24 6.33
CA CYS A 136 4.12 20.26 5.81
C CYS A 136 4.63 20.87 4.49
N GLY A 137 5.93 21.12 4.36
CA GLY A 137 6.54 21.71 3.17
C GLY A 137 6.72 20.74 2.01
N GLY A 138 6.91 19.44 2.29
CA GLY A 138 6.99 18.41 1.24
C GLY A 138 5.64 18.02 0.64
N ALA A 139 4.53 18.48 1.23
CA ALA A 139 3.17 18.27 0.74
C ALA A 139 2.65 19.43 -0.13
N ALA A 140 3.40 20.54 -0.19
CA ALA A 140 3.09 21.74 -1.00
C ALA A 140 3.85 21.71 -2.33
#